data_101617fbd612a356d78beebae1894566
#
_entry.id   101617fbd612a356d78beebae1894566
#
_cell.length_a   1.000
_cell.length_b   1.000
_cell.length_c   1.000
_cell.angle_alpha   90.00
_cell.angle_beta   90.00
_cell.angle_gamma   90.00
#
_symmetry.space_group_name_H-M   'P 1'
#
loop_
_entity.id
_entity.type
_entity.pdbx_description
1 polymer ?
#
loop_
_entity_poly.entity_id
_entity_poly.type
_entity_poly.pdbx_seq_one_letter_code
_entity_poly.pdbx_strand_id
1 'polypeptide(L)'
;DNPIVTEDFNALVSAYAAGGDAKAAVQSQIFCTGAGNDGSCAASGIERIESQTINGPSIETSGIDLFVDYQMEMGAGIASLGLDMSHTLKYEQDAYFKGGVLVSDAYDAAGFLNGGRGARPLPDLKGRVFGEYNIDVHNFLVYVNHITSYEDERYAGTPVDSQTPYDLH
;
A
#
# COMPACT_ATOMS: atom_id res chain seq x y z
N ASP A 1 4.75 -1.00 17.06
CA ASP A 1 3.55 -1.73 17.50
C ASP A 1 3.24 -2.88 16.54
N ASN A 2 2.80 -4.02 17.08
CA ASN A 2 2.39 -5.16 16.26
C ASN A 2 0.90 -5.03 15.94
N PRO A 3 0.52 -4.69 14.71
CA PRO A 3 -0.89 -4.54 14.35
C PRO A 3 -1.59 -5.90 14.31
N ILE A 4 -2.89 -5.91 14.57
CA ILE A 4 -3.74 -7.07 14.30
C ILE A 4 -4.04 -7.07 12.80
N VAL A 5 -3.59 -8.09 12.09
CA VAL A 5 -3.71 -8.20 10.63
C VAL A 5 -4.20 -9.59 10.23
N THR A 6 -4.72 -9.70 9.01
CA THR A 6 -4.91 -11.00 8.36
C THR A 6 -3.60 -11.43 7.71
N GLU A 7 -3.19 -12.69 7.87
CA GLU A 7 -1.99 -13.22 7.21
C GLU A 7 -2.04 -12.99 5.70
N ASP A 8 -0.91 -12.57 5.13
CA ASP A 8 -0.78 -12.39 3.69
C ASP A 8 -0.77 -13.74 2.97
N PHE A 9 -1.77 -13.97 2.13
CA PHE A 9 -1.88 -15.22 1.38
C PHE A 9 -0.72 -15.44 0.40
N ASN A 10 -0.15 -14.38 -0.19
CA ASN A 10 1.03 -14.50 -1.06
C ASN A 10 2.24 -15.00 -0.28
N ALA A 11 2.44 -14.49 0.95
CA ALA A 11 3.50 -14.97 1.83
C ALA A 11 3.32 -16.44 2.18
N LEU A 12 2.08 -16.87 2.49
CA LEU A 12 1.77 -18.29 2.78
C LEU A 12 2.04 -19.19 1.57
N VAL A 13 1.64 -18.78 0.34
CA VAL A 13 1.92 -19.53 -0.89
C VAL A 13 3.42 -19.61 -1.17
N SER A 14 4.14 -18.52 -0.99
CA SER A 14 5.59 -18.46 -1.21
C SER A 14 6.34 -19.36 -0.24
N ALA A 15 5.98 -19.33 1.05
CA ALA A 15 6.54 -20.21 2.07
C ALA A 15 6.24 -21.69 1.77
N TYR A 16 5.01 -21.98 1.30
CA TYR A 16 4.64 -23.34 0.89
C TYR A 16 5.45 -23.82 -0.30
N ALA A 17 5.66 -22.97 -1.30
CA ALA A 17 6.45 -23.28 -2.50
C ALA A 17 7.93 -23.44 -2.22
N ALA A 18 8.48 -22.72 -1.23
CA ALA A 18 9.89 -22.83 -0.81
C ALA A 18 10.25 -24.21 -0.24
N GLY A 19 9.26 -24.93 0.31
CA GLY A 19 9.49 -26.26 0.87
C GLY A 19 10.12 -26.26 2.26
N GLY A 20 10.58 -27.43 2.72
CA GLY A 20 11.26 -27.57 4.01
C GLY A 20 10.43 -27.06 5.20
N ASP A 21 11.09 -26.41 6.14
CA ASP A 21 10.49 -25.90 7.37
C ASP A 21 9.43 -24.80 7.09
N ALA A 22 9.68 -23.96 6.08
CA ALA A 22 8.74 -22.91 5.67
C ALA A 22 7.41 -23.53 5.22
N LYS A 23 7.44 -24.56 4.39
CA LYS A 23 6.25 -25.32 3.99
C LYS A 23 5.54 -25.94 5.19
N ALA A 24 6.29 -26.59 6.07
CA ALA A 24 5.75 -27.25 7.26
C ALA A 24 5.02 -26.25 8.18
N ALA A 25 5.54 -25.03 8.32
CA ALA A 25 4.95 -23.99 9.15
C ALA A 25 3.57 -23.50 8.66
N VAL A 26 3.30 -23.56 7.36
CA VAL A 26 2.06 -23.06 6.73
C VAL A 26 1.16 -24.15 6.16
N GLN A 27 1.61 -25.40 6.13
CA GLN A 27 0.92 -26.53 5.48
C GLN A 27 -0.51 -26.71 5.97
N SER A 28 -0.77 -26.54 7.27
CA SER A 28 -2.11 -26.71 7.85
C SER A 28 -3.16 -25.73 7.30
N GLN A 29 -2.73 -24.66 6.67
CA GLN A 29 -3.58 -23.59 6.10
C GLN A 29 -3.74 -23.72 4.58
N ILE A 30 -2.98 -24.62 3.93
CA ILE A 30 -2.97 -24.79 2.47
C ILE A 30 -3.69 -26.09 2.11
N PHE A 31 -4.74 -25.99 1.33
CA PHE A 31 -5.56 -27.12 0.92
C PHE A 31 -5.36 -27.41 -0.57
N CYS A 32 -5.03 -28.65 -0.86
CA CYS A 32 -4.77 -29.17 -2.19
C CYS A 32 -6.03 -29.75 -2.82
N THR A 33 -6.20 -29.59 -4.13
CA THR A 33 -7.30 -30.18 -4.88
C THR A 33 -7.36 -31.70 -4.68
N GLY A 34 -8.46 -32.17 -4.07
CA GLY A 34 -8.71 -33.59 -3.84
C GLY A 34 -7.90 -34.28 -2.73
N ALA A 35 -6.99 -33.54 -2.04
CA ALA A 35 -6.10 -34.13 -1.03
C ALA A 35 -6.10 -33.41 0.33
N GLY A 36 -6.89 -32.35 0.50
CA GLY A 36 -6.94 -31.59 1.75
C GLY A 36 -5.63 -30.85 2.02
N ASN A 37 -5.22 -30.76 3.29
CA ASN A 37 -4.03 -30.04 3.71
C ASN A 37 -2.81 -30.94 4.01
N ASP A 38 -2.66 -32.04 3.28
CA ASP A 38 -1.57 -33.01 3.47
C ASP A 38 -0.22 -32.56 2.92
N GLY A 39 -0.18 -31.42 2.23
CA GLY A 39 1.05 -30.89 1.62
C GLY A 39 1.51 -31.59 0.36
N SER A 40 0.66 -32.41 -0.27
CA SER A 40 1.04 -33.25 -1.41
C SER A 40 1.13 -32.48 -2.73
N CYS A 41 0.45 -31.35 -2.87
CA CYS A 41 0.42 -30.61 -4.14
C CYS A 41 1.61 -29.63 -4.30
N ALA A 42 1.89 -29.33 -5.58
CA ALA A 42 2.66 -28.14 -5.92
C ALA A 42 1.81 -26.87 -5.71
N ALA A 43 2.43 -25.69 -5.72
CA ALA A 43 1.72 -24.41 -5.55
C ALA A 43 0.58 -24.22 -6.57
N SER A 44 0.72 -24.74 -7.79
CA SER A 44 -0.33 -24.71 -8.84
C SER A 44 -1.54 -25.59 -8.54
N GLY A 45 -1.45 -26.50 -7.59
CA GLY A 45 -2.54 -27.39 -7.16
C GLY A 45 -3.26 -26.93 -5.89
N ILE A 46 -2.96 -25.73 -5.42
CA ILE A 46 -3.64 -25.15 -4.26
C ILE A 46 -5.08 -24.78 -4.65
N GLU A 47 -6.04 -25.27 -3.89
CA GLU A 47 -7.46 -24.99 -4.07
C GLU A 47 -7.94 -23.90 -3.13
N ARG A 48 -7.45 -23.91 -1.87
CA ARG A 48 -7.91 -23.00 -0.84
C ARG A 48 -6.78 -22.69 0.16
N ILE A 49 -6.77 -21.45 0.63
CA ILE A 49 -5.87 -20.96 1.66
C ILE A 49 -6.69 -20.40 2.80
N GLU A 50 -6.38 -20.81 4.02
CA GLU A 50 -7.01 -20.29 5.25
C GLU A 50 -6.06 -19.28 5.91
N SER A 51 -6.28 -17.99 5.66
CA SER A 51 -5.58 -16.91 6.34
C SER A 51 -6.18 -16.69 7.74
N GLN A 52 -5.33 -16.51 8.73
CA GLN A 52 -5.72 -16.27 10.12
C GLN A 52 -5.52 -14.80 10.48
N THR A 53 -6.28 -14.33 11.46
CA THR A 53 -6.01 -13.04 12.11
C THR A 53 -4.93 -13.25 13.15
N ILE A 54 -3.85 -12.50 13.03
CA ILE A 54 -2.65 -12.64 13.88
C ILE A 54 -2.20 -11.28 14.42
N ASN A 55 -1.35 -11.31 15.44
CA ASN A 55 -0.49 -10.18 15.73
C ASN A 55 0.60 -10.16 14.64
N GLY A 56 0.46 -9.24 13.70
CA GLY A 56 1.33 -9.14 12.55
C GLY A 56 2.75 -8.69 12.90
N PRO A 57 3.64 -8.66 11.91
CA PRO A 57 4.95 -8.08 12.07
C PRO A 57 4.83 -6.59 12.41
N SER A 58 5.85 -6.04 13.05
CA SER A 58 5.91 -4.61 13.37
C SER A 58 5.89 -3.79 12.08
N ILE A 59 5.18 -2.66 12.13
CA ILE A 59 5.17 -1.68 11.03
C ILE A 59 5.68 -0.36 11.58
N GLU A 60 6.67 0.20 10.91
CA GLU A 60 7.21 1.53 11.17
C GLU A 60 6.93 2.45 10.00
N THR A 61 6.29 3.60 10.27
CA THR A 61 5.99 4.58 9.24
C THR A 61 6.54 5.94 9.63
N SER A 62 7.07 6.68 8.66
CA SER A 62 7.43 8.08 8.81
C SER A 62 7.09 8.85 7.54
N GLY A 63 6.76 10.13 7.71
CA GLY A 63 6.41 10.99 6.59
C GLY A 63 6.32 12.45 7.00
N ILE A 64 6.07 13.28 6.03
CA ILE A 64 5.88 14.72 6.20
C ILE A 64 4.58 15.11 5.51
N ASP A 65 3.69 15.72 6.28
CA ASP A 65 2.47 16.34 5.76
C ASP A 65 2.64 17.86 5.79
N LEU A 66 2.37 18.50 4.66
CA LEU A 66 2.38 19.95 4.52
C LEU A 66 1.01 20.42 4.06
N PHE A 67 0.42 21.30 4.84
CA PHE A 67 -0.81 21.99 4.51
C PHE A 67 -0.60 23.49 4.54
N VAL A 68 -0.99 24.18 3.47
CA VAL A 68 -0.97 25.63 3.36
C VAL A 68 -2.31 26.09 2.80
N ASP A 69 -2.92 27.05 3.46
CA ASP A 69 -4.11 27.73 2.98
C ASP A 69 -3.92 29.24 3.14
N TYR A 70 -4.24 29.98 2.08
CA TYR A 70 -4.11 31.43 2.05
C TYR A 70 -5.33 32.05 1.40
N GLN A 71 -5.95 33.00 2.10
CA GLN A 71 -7.10 33.75 1.61
C GLN A 71 -6.78 35.23 1.49
N MET A 72 -7.30 35.86 0.44
CA MET A 72 -7.18 37.30 0.23
C MET A 72 -8.45 37.88 -0.41
N GLU A 73 -8.73 39.12 -0.09
CA GLU A 73 -9.74 39.89 -0.82
C GLU A 73 -9.16 40.28 -2.21
N MET A 74 -9.91 39.96 -3.27
CA MET A 74 -9.52 40.30 -4.63
C MET A 74 -10.71 40.86 -5.39
N GLY A 75 -10.67 42.17 -5.64
CA GLY A 75 -11.79 42.88 -6.27
C GLY A 75 -13.06 42.83 -5.44
N ALA A 76 -14.15 42.29 -5.98
CA ALA A 76 -15.46 42.17 -5.29
C ALA A 76 -15.61 40.77 -4.62
N GLY A 77 -14.60 39.92 -4.63
CA GLY A 77 -14.68 38.57 -4.11
C GLY A 77 -13.50 38.20 -3.19
N ILE A 78 -13.47 36.93 -2.82
CA ILE A 78 -12.42 36.34 -1.99
C ILE A 78 -11.73 35.25 -2.82
N ALA A 79 -10.42 35.37 -2.96
CA ALA A 79 -9.57 34.34 -3.54
C ALA A 79 -8.92 33.50 -2.44
N SER A 80 -8.92 32.19 -2.62
CA SER A 80 -8.23 31.23 -1.76
C SER A 80 -7.23 30.42 -2.58
N LEU A 81 -6.05 30.19 -2.03
CA LEU A 81 -5.03 29.32 -2.61
C LEU A 81 -4.61 28.31 -1.56
N GLY A 82 -4.50 27.04 -1.95
CA GLY A 82 -4.09 26.02 -1.02
C GLY A 82 -3.18 24.97 -1.63
N LEU A 83 -2.39 24.38 -0.74
CA LEU A 83 -1.50 23.24 -1.00
C LEU A 83 -1.72 22.22 0.12
N ASP A 84 -1.97 20.99 -0.28
CA ASP A 84 -2.00 19.81 0.59
C ASP A 84 -1.04 18.78 0.01
N MET A 85 -0.03 18.38 0.76
CA MET A 85 1.02 17.48 0.31
C MET A 85 1.37 16.49 1.42
N SER A 86 1.47 15.22 1.05
CA SER A 86 1.91 14.14 1.92
C SER A 86 3.08 13.41 1.27
N HIS A 87 4.22 13.37 1.96
CA HIS A 87 5.41 12.64 1.55
C HIS A 87 5.70 11.51 2.52
N THR A 88 5.55 10.28 2.06
CA THR A 88 5.92 9.07 2.80
C THR A 88 7.41 8.83 2.65
N LEU A 89 8.14 8.93 3.76
CA LEU A 89 9.59 8.71 3.77
C LEU A 89 9.96 7.25 4.00
N LYS A 90 9.10 6.53 4.74
CA LYS A 90 9.34 5.15 5.15
C LYS A 90 8.03 4.46 5.46
N TYR A 91 7.89 3.23 5.03
CA TYR A 91 6.84 2.31 5.46
C TYR A 91 7.44 0.90 5.52
N GLU A 92 8.22 0.64 6.57
CA GLU A 92 8.85 -0.66 6.79
C GLU A 92 7.93 -1.62 7.51
N GLN A 93 7.84 -2.83 7.01
CA GLN A 93 7.25 -3.98 7.68
C GLN A 93 8.36 -4.98 8.00
N ASP A 94 8.42 -5.40 9.26
CA ASP A 94 9.38 -6.41 9.71
C ASP A 94 9.11 -7.77 9.06
N ALA A 95 10.10 -8.66 9.13
CA ALA A 95 9.94 -10.04 8.70
C ALA A 95 8.88 -10.78 9.51
N TYR A 96 8.08 -11.58 8.83
CA TYR A 96 7.07 -12.42 9.48
C TYR A 96 7.58 -13.83 9.73
N PHE A 97 7.51 -14.24 10.99
CA PHE A 97 7.86 -15.59 11.43
C PHE A 97 6.64 -16.33 11.95
N LYS A 98 6.51 -17.60 11.60
CA LYS A 98 5.49 -18.52 12.12
C LYS A 98 6.15 -19.72 12.78
N GLY A 99 5.91 -19.89 14.08
CA GLY A 99 6.57 -20.95 14.82
C GLY A 99 8.10 -20.88 14.85
N GLY A 100 8.66 -19.66 14.70
CA GLY A 100 10.12 -19.46 14.60
C GLY A 100 10.70 -19.64 13.19
N VAL A 101 9.88 -19.98 12.20
CA VAL A 101 10.29 -20.14 10.80
C VAL A 101 9.93 -18.90 10.01
N LEU A 102 10.85 -18.39 9.19
CA LEU A 102 10.62 -17.24 8.31
C LEU A 102 9.58 -17.58 7.24
N VAL A 103 8.52 -16.80 7.17
CA VAL A 103 7.44 -16.91 6.18
C VAL A 103 7.53 -15.78 5.14
N SER A 104 7.91 -14.58 5.55
CA SER A 104 8.09 -13.42 4.67
C SER A 104 9.23 -12.54 5.17
N ASP A 105 10.08 -12.08 4.25
CA ASP A 105 11.13 -11.13 4.55
C ASP A 105 10.57 -9.75 4.93
N ALA A 106 11.38 -8.97 5.64
CA ALA A 106 11.11 -7.54 5.85
C ALA A 106 11.16 -6.78 4.52
N TYR A 107 10.34 -5.73 4.38
CA TYR A 107 10.35 -4.88 3.20
C TYR A 107 9.91 -3.45 3.51
N ASP A 108 10.37 -2.51 2.69
CA ASP A 108 9.79 -1.16 2.63
C ASP A 108 8.71 -1.13 1.54
N ALA A 109 7.55 -0.59 1.87
CA ALA A 109 6.42 -0.46 0.94
C ALA A 109 6.36 0.92 0.27
N ALA A 110 7.13 1.90 0.76
CA ALA A 110 7.14 3.26 0.20
C ALA A 110 7.71 3.24 -1.23
N GLY A 111 7.08 3.94 -2.15
CA GLY A 111 7.48 3.97 -3.56
C GLY A 111 7.11 2.74 -4.38
N PHE A 112 6.30 1.80 -3.84
CA PHE A 112 5.95 0.55 -4.52
C PHE A 112 4.45 0.33 -4.71
N LEU A 113 4.11 -0.45 -5.76
CA LEU A 113 2.74 -0.93 -6.02
C LEU A 113 2.26 -1.91 -4.95
N ASN A 114 3.19 -2.67 -4.38
CA ASN A 114 2.93 -3.68 -3.35
C ASN A 114 1.93 -4.79 -3.78
N GLY A 115 1.88 -5.08 -5.08
CA GLY A 115 0.93 -6.04 -5.66
C GLY A 115 1.17 -7.50 -5.24
N GLY A 116 2.41 -7.83 -4.82
CA GLY A 116 2.80 -9.12 -4.27
C GLY A 116 2.97 -9.13 -2.76
N ARG A 117 2.64 -8.05 -2.06
CA ARG A 117 2.85 -7.82 -0.62
C ARG A 117 1.53 -7.48 0.08
N GLY A 118 1.50 -7.55 1.40
CA GLY A 118 0.31 -7.22 2.20
C GLY A 118 -0.01 -5.72 2.28
N ALA A 119 0.91 -4.85 1.88
CA ALA A 119 0.70 -3.41 1.87
C ALA A 119 -0.13 -2.96 0.63
N ARG A 120 -0.72 -1.77 0.72
CA ARG A 120 -1.40 -1.12 -0.40
C ARG A 120 -0.39 -0.37 -1.28
N PRO A 121 -0.75 -0.01 -2.54
CA PRO A 121 0.06 0.90 -3.34
C PRO A 121 0.36 2.19 -2.56
N LEU A 122 1.63 2.52 -2.41
CA LEU A 122 2.08 3.62 -1.59
C LEU A 122 3.10 4.48 -2.34
N PRO A 123 2.63 5.43 -3.19
CA PRO A 123 3.52 6.39 -3.83
C PRO A 123 4.19 7.29 -2.78
N ASP A 124 5.44 7.68 -3.02
CA ASP A 124 6.23 8.48 -2.08
C ASP A 124 5.60 9.85 -1.84
N LEU A 125 5.07 10.48 -2.88
CA LEU A 125 4.49 11.80 -2.79
C LEU A 125 3.10 11.85 -3.40
N LYS A 126 2.17 12.44 -2.67
CA LYS A 126 0.84 12.84 -3.14
C LYS A 126 0.62 14.29 -2.79
N GLY A 127 0.05 15.05 -3.70
CA GLY A 127 -0.23 16.45 -3.44
C GLY A 127 -1.43 16.96 -4.20
N ARG A 128 -2.02 18.02 -3.66
CA ARG A 128 -3.08 18.79 -4.28
C ARG A 128 -2.75 20.26 -4.17
N VAL A 129 -2.83 20.97 -5.29
CA VAL A 129 -2.86 22.44 -5.31
C VAL A 129 -4.24 22.85 -5.73
N PHE A 130 -4.82 23.83 -5.06
CA PHE A 130 -6.12 24.38 -5.44
C PHE A 130 -6.13 25.91 -5.43
N GLY A 131 -7.01 26.46 -6.28
CA GLY A 131 -7.36 27.87 -6.28
C GLY A 131 -8.87 28.00 -6.32
N GLU A 132 -9.40 28.84 -5.46
CA GLU A 132 -10.83 29.11 -5.36
C GLU A 132 -11.07 30.62 -5.44
N TYR A 133 -12.15 31.01 -6.14
CA TYR A 133 -12.59 32.39 -6.16
C TYR A 133 -14.09 32.47 -5.93
N ASN A 134 -14.46 33.14 -4.87
CA ASN A 134 -15.85 33.36 -4.45
C ASN A 134 -16.24 34.82 -4.72
N ILE A 135 -17.26 35.01 -5.53
CA ILE A 135 -17.81 36.34 -5.80
C ILE A 135 -19.34 36.28 -5.83
N ASP A 136 -20.01 37.06 -4.94
CA ASP A 136 -21.43 37.06 -4.75
C ASP A 136 -21.98 35.63 -4.56
N VAL A 137 -22.79 35.13 -5.48
CA VAL A 137 -23.39 33.77 -5.45
C VAL A 137 -22.56 32.73 -6.26
N HIS A 138 -21.48 33.16 -6.86
CA HIS A 138 -20.65 32.31 -7.73
C HIS A 138 -19.39 31.82 -7.00
N ASN A 139 -19.09 30.53 -7.19
CA ASN A 139 -17.86 29.89 -6.72
C ASN A 139 -17.16 29.26 -7.93
N PHE A 140 -15.87 29.54 -8.07
CA PHE A 140 -14.99 28.94 -9.08
C PHE A 140 -13.87 28.22 -8.36
N LEU A 141 -13.76 26.90 -8.56
CA LEU A 141 -12.75 26.06 -7.96
C LEU A 141 -11.94 25.33 -9.04
N VAL A 142 -10.64 25.43 -8.96
CA VAL A 142 -9.70 24.67 -9.78
C VAL A 142 -8.77 23.92 -8.85
N TYR A 143 -8.55 22.63 -9.09
CA TYR A 143 -7.54 21.88 -8.37
C TYR A 143 -6.78 20.92 -9.28
N VAL A 144 -5.53 20.70 -8.92
CA VAL A 144 -4.64 19.74 -9.57
C VAL A 144 -4.16 18.76 -8.50
N ASN A 145 -4.40 17.48 -8.71
CA ASN A 145 -3.83 16.42 -7.89
C ASN A 145 -2.57 15.89 -8.58
N HIS A 146 -1.58 15.56 -7.80
CA HIS A 146 -0.37 14.91 -8.29
C HIS A 146 -0.04 13.70 -7.43
N ILE A 147 0.28 12.59 -8.09
CA ILE A 147 0.77 11.36 -7.48
C ILE A 147 2.03 10.98 -8.23
N THR A 148 3.15 10.83 -7.52
CA THR A 148 4.41 10.40 -8.13
C THR A 148 4.32 8.99 -8.70
N SER A 149 5.22 8.66 -9.60
CA SER A 149 5.46 7.30 -10.07
C SER A 149 5.85 6.41 -8.89
N TYR A 150 5.59 5.13 -9.02
CA TYR A 150 6.05 4.08 -8.10
C TYR A 150 6.43 2.83 -8.89
N GLU A 151 7.15 1.91 -8.28
CA GLU A 151 7.64 0.70 -8.94
C GLU A 151 6.73 -0.50 -8.68
N ASP A 152 6.63 -1.40 -9.65
CA ASP A 152 6.03 -2.72 -9.44
C ASP A 152 7.14 -3.69 -8.96
N GLU A 153 7.13 -4.04 -7.70
CA GLU A 153 8.14 -4.92 -7.09
C GLU A 153 8.16 -6.34 -7.67
N ARG A 154 7.09 -6.75 -8.37
CA ARG A 154 7.00 -8.05 -9.03
C ARG A 154 7.80 -8.10 -10.32
N TYR A 155 8.02 -6.93 -10.92
CA TYR A 155 8.75 -6.76 -12.18
C TYR A 155 9.78 -5.66 -11.99
N ALA A 156 10.94 -6.03 -11.43
CA ALA A 156 12.00 -5.07 -11.07
C ALA A 156 12.31 -4.09 -12.21
N GLY A 157 12.25 -2.80 -11.90
CA GLY A 157 12.50 -1.73 -12.85
C GLY A 157 11.33 -1.36 -13.76
N THR A 158 10.12 -1.84 -13.48
CA THR A 158 8.92 -1.42 -14.21
C THR A 158 8.21 -0.29 -13.44
N PRO A 159 8.37 0.98 -13.85
CA PRO A 159 7.69 2.08 -13.19
C PRO A 159 6.20 2.08 -13.53
N VAL A 160 5.38 2.47 -12.58
CA VAL A 160 4.01 2.92 -12.81
C VAL A 160 4.07 4.44 -12.91
N ASP A 161 3.69 4.99 -14.06
CA ASP A 161 3.82 6.42 -14.34
C ASP A 161 3.06 7.29 -13.34
N SER A 162 3.62 8.49 -13.11
CA SER A 162 2.97 9.51 -12.28
C SER A 162 1.64 9.95 -12.89
N GLN A 163 0.69 10.29 -12.03
CA GLN A 163 -0.64 10.73 -12.42
C GLN A 163 -0.87 12.17 -11.97
N THR A 164 -1.34 13.02 -12.87
CA THR A 164 -1.66 14.41 -12.57
C THR A 164 -3.04 14.78 -13.14
N PRO A 165 -4.13 14.24 -12.60
CA PRO A 165 -5.48 14.66 -12.97
C PRO A 165 -5.76 16.07 -12.45
N TYR A 166 -6.49 16.85 -13.25
CA TYR A 166 -7.03 18.17 -12.85
C TYR A 166 -8.54 18.18 -12.99
N ASP A 167 -9.18 19.04 -12.23
CA ASP A 167 -10.62 19.22 -12.28
C ASP A 167 -11.02 20.70 -12.14
N LEU A 168 -12.10 21.09 -12.82
CA LEU A 168 -12.64 22.45 -12.90
C LEU A 168 -14.11 22.41 -12.48
N HIS A 169 -14.46 23.17 -11.44
CA HIS A 169 -15.82 23.31 -10.92
C HIS A 169 -16.24 24.77 -10.80
#